data_e07227d37235d4332b9a74237c5d2a6f
#
_entry.id   e07227d37235d4332b9a74237c5d2a6f
#
_cell.length_a   1.000
_cell.length_b   1.000
_cell.length_c   1.000
_cell.angle_alpha   90.00
_cell.angle_beta   90.00
_cell.angle_gamma   90.00
#
_symmetry.space_group_name_H-M   'P 1'
#
loop_
_entity.id
_entity.type
_entity.pdbx_description
1 polymer ?
#
loop_
_entity_poly.entity_id
_entity_poly.type
_entity_poly.pdbx_seq_one_letter_code
_entity_poly.pdbx_strand_id
1 'polypeptide(L)'
;MGRRLVALLLLFLPGFAQKVRVVAASDLQYALPEVARAFERKNPGVKVELVFGSSGKLYAQLTQGLEADLFFSADKAYPELLEQRGLAEPGTRKPYALGRVVLWVDRKLGLKPGPEALKDPRVTQLALANPVHAPYGRAAVTLLEHLGLLRRKDVPLPGLAKPFPLLSWEEIPWERLTGGVEAYWDATPLRQGKPRFAFVYGENISQTAQLALAATRVGLLALSLAVHESLSGAGAYWLASLGSHLPLEQDYLVLKGRGRPEVLAFYVYVGSP
;
A
#
# COMPACT_ATOMS: atom_id res chain seq x y z
N MET A 1 -12.28 -72.49 14.15
CA MET A 1 -11.87 -71.29 14.90
C MET A 1 -11.51 -70.18 13.89
N GLY A 2 -12.45 -69.33 13.56
CA GLY A 2 -12.26 -68.23 12.59
C GLY A 2 -11.88 -66.96 13.31
N ARG A 3 -10.67 -66.46 13.01
CA ARG A 3 -10.23 -65.12 13.46
C ARG A 3 -10.86 -64.06 12.57
N ARG A 4 -11.84 -63.30 13.09
CA ARG A 4 -12.39 -62.13 12.46
C ARG A 4 -11.36 -60.98 12.58
N LEU A 5 -10.75 -60.58 11.42
CA LEU A 5 -9.96 -59.37 11.32
C LEU A 5 -10.94 -58.17 11.36
N VAL A 6 -10.92 -57.43 12.44
CA VAL A 6 -11.61 -56.13 12.51
C VAL A 6 -10.66 -55.12 11.88
N ALA A 7 -10.93 -54.74 10.63
CA ALA A 7 -10.25 -53.61 9.98
C ALA A 7 -10.74 -52.32 10.64
N LEU A 8 -9.85 -51.66 11.43
CA LEU A 8 -10.10 -50.35 12.01
C LEU A 8 -9.97 -49.32 10.88
N LEU A 9 -11.10 -48.90 10.33
CA LEU A 9 -11.15 -47.84 9.33
C LEU A 9 -10.88 -46.51 10.09
N LEU A 10 -9.63 -46.03 10.05
CA LEU A 10 -9.27 -44.68 10.49
C LEU A 10 -9.94 -43.69 9.52
N LEU A 11 -11.12 -43.21 9.91
CA LEU A 11 -11.75 -42.04 9.29
C LEU A 11 -10.82 -40.84 9.50
N PHE A 12 -10.05 -40.51 8.48
CA PHE A 12 -9.45 -39.18 8.39
C PHE A 12 -10.57 -38.17 8.25
N LEU A 13 -11.02 -37.63 9.39
CA LEU A 13 -11.82 -36.40 9.39
C LEU A 13 -10.90 -35.32 8.79
N PRO A 14 -11.31 -34.61 7.73
CA PRO A 14 -10.58 -33.46 7.28
C PRO A 14 -10.55 -32.47 8.43
N GLY A 15 -9.41 -32.32 9.09
CA GLY A 15 -9.21 -31.29 10.10
C GLY A 15 -9.52 -29.96 9.46
N PHE A 16 -10.39 -29.14 10.09
CA PHE A 16 -10.63 -27.79 9.63
C PHE A 16 -9.27 -27.07 9.53
N ALA A 17 -8.94 -26.55 8.33
CA ALA A 17 -7.71 -25.81 8.14
C ALA A 17 -7.69 -24.62 9.12
N GLN A 18 -6.62 -24.50 9.88
CA GLN A 18 -6.39 -23.33 10.74
C GLN A 18 -6.20 -22.12 9.83
N LYS A 19 -6.94 -21.04 10.12
CA LYS A 19 -6.94 -19.85 9.29
C LYS A 19 -6.10 -18.75 9.92
N VAL A 20 -5.24 -18.14 9.10
CA VAL A 20 -4.51 -16.91 9.42
C VAL A 20 -5.06 -15.81 8.51
N ARG A 21 -5.76 -14.85 9.10
CA ARG A 21 -6.36 -13.72 8.38
C ARG A 21 -5.40 -12.53 8.39
N VAL A 22 -4.98 -12.10 7.22
CA VAL A 22 -4.03 -11.00 7.04
C VAL A 22 -4.70 -9.87 6.28
N VAL A 23 -4.64 -8.68 6.82
CA VAL A 23 -4.97 -7.46 6.08
C VAL A 23 -3.68 -6.73 5.76
N ALA A 24 -3.48 -6.33 4.52
CA ALA A 24 -2.21 -5.82 4.03
C ALA A 24 -2.36 -4.65 3.05
N ALA A 25 -1.40 -3.74 3.11
CA ALA A 25 -1.26 -2.70 2.11
C ALA A 25 -1.09 -3.31 0.71
N SER A 26 -1.76 -2.74 -0.27
CA SER A 26 -1.93 -3.35 -1.59
C SER A 26 -0.69 -3.31 -2.48
N ASP A 27 0.39 -2.65 -2.07
CA ASP A 27 1.70 -2.78 -2.69
C ASP A 27 2.31 -4.17 -2.53
N LEU A 28 1.77 -4.98 -1.58
CA LEU A 28 2.14 -6.37 -1.33
C LEU A 28 1.33 -7.40 -2.14
N GLN A 29 0.40 -6.96 -3.01
CA GLN A 29 -0.56 -7.86 -3.64
C GLN A 29 0.07 -8.97 -4.50
N TYR A 30 1.31 -8.82 -4.94
CA TYR A 30 2.03 -9.87 -5.68
C TYR A 30 2.98 -10.65 -4.77
N ALA A 31 3.74 -9.97 -3.92
CA ALA A 31 4.76 -10.61 -3.08
C ALA A 31 4.14 -11.45 -1.93
N LEU A 32 3.17 -10.89 -1.20
CA LEU A 32 2.62 -11.57 -0.02
C LEU A 32 1.88 -12.88 -0.34
N PRO A 33 1.14 -13.02 -1.46
CA PRO A 33 0.57 -14.31 -1.86
C PRO A 33 1.62 -15.39 -2.13
N GLU A 34 2.79 -15.03 -2.64
CA GLU A 34 3.89 -15.98 -2.84
C GLU A 34 4.46 -16.46 -1.51
N VAL A 35 4.68 -15.54 -0.57
CA VAL A 35 5.11 -15.86 0.80
C VAL A 35 4.07 -16.75 1.49
N ALA A 36 2.78 -16.43 1.38
CA ALA A 36 1.70 -17.21 1.96
C ALA A 36 1.66 -18.64 1.40
N ARG A 37 1.74 -18.80 0.08
CA ARG A 37 1.81 -20.12 -0.57
C ARG A 37 3.04 -20.92 -0.13
N ALA A 38 4.18 -20.25 0.02
CA ALA A 38 5.40 -20.93 0.49
C ALA A 38 5.27 -21.39 1.94
N PHE A 39 4.66 -20.58 2.79
CA PHE A 39 4.35 -20.96 4.16
C PHE A 39 3.35 -22.12 4.26
N GLU A 40 2.24 -22.07 3.51
CA GLU A 40 1.21 -23.13 3.47
C GLU A 40 1.80 -24.50 3.05
N ARG A 41 2.72 -24.49 2.07
CA ARG A 41 3.42 -25.75 1.68
C ARG A 41 4.23 -26.37 2.81
N LYS A 42 4.80 -25.55 3.69
CA LYS A 42 5.60 -26.00 4.85
C LYS A 42 4.73 -26.32 6.07
N ASN A 43 3.51 -25.83 6.11
CA ASN A 43 2.57 -25.97 7.23
C ASN A 43 1.22 -26.54 6.73
N PRO A 44 1.17 -27.83 6.36
CA PRO A 44 -0.08 -28.47 5.93
C PRO A 44 -1.15 -28.33 6.99
N GLY A 45 -2.35 -27.88 6.62
CA GLY A 45 -3.46 -27.63 7.55
C GLY A 45 -3.59 -26.18 7.99
N VAL A 46 -2.67 -25.27 7.58
CA VAL A 46 -2.83 -23.83 7.77
C VAL A 46 -3.17 -23.18 6.43
N LYS A 47 -4.16 -22.26 6.45
CA LYS A 47 -4.56 -21.44 5.30
C LYS A 47 -4.38 -19.97 5.62
N VAL A 48 -3.69 -19.23 4.76
CA VAL A 48 -3.52 -17.77 4.89
C VAL A 48 -4.51 -17.06 3.98
N GLU A 49 -5.42 -16.30 4.60
CA GLU A 49 -6.41 -15.48 3.90
C GLU A 49 -5.90 -14.04 3.82
N LEU A 50 -5.78 -13.49 2.61
CA LEU A 50 -5.22 -12.17 2.37
C LEU A 50 -6.30 -11.20 1.89
N VAL A 51 -6.38 -10.03 2.53
CA VAL A 51 -7.22 -8.91 2.11
C VAL A 51 -6.33 -7.70 1.91
N PHE A 52 -6.41 -7.08 0.73
CA PHE A 52 -5.59 -5.93 0.36
C PHE A 52 -6.40 -4.63 0.33
N GLY A 53 -5.76 -3.54 0.77
CA GLY A 53 -6.37 -2.22 0.79
C GLY A 53 -5.34 -1.11 0.97
N SER A 54 -5.80 0.14 1.10
CA SER A 54 -4.92 1.21 1.58
C SER A 54 -4.76 1.13 3.09
N SER A 55 -3.57 1.43 3.59
CA SER A 55 -3.24 1.31 5.01
C SER A 55 -4.19 2.09 5.92
N GLY A 56 -4.56 3.30 5.54
CA GLY A 56 -5.48 4.12 6.34
C GLY A 56 -6.90 3.58 6.38
N LYS A 57 -7.43 3.01 5.28
CA LYS A 57 -8.75 2.35 5.29
C LYS A 57 -8.74 1.09 6.12
N LEU A 58 -7.71 0.26 5.99
CA LEU A 58 -7.56 -0.96 6.79
C LEU A 58 -7.44 -0.63 8.28
N TYR A 59 -6.64 0.38 8.63
CA TYR A 59 -6.56 0.88 10.00
C TYR A 59 -7.93 1.32 10.55
N ALA A 60 -8.69 2.10 9.78
CA ALA A 60 -10.02 2.54 10.19
C ALA A 60 -10.98 1.35 10.39
N GLN A 61 -10.94 0.36 9.50
CA GLN A 61 -11.75 -0.87 9.64
C GLN A 61 -11.34 -1.70 10.85
N LEU A 62 -10.03 -1.85 11.12
CA LEU A 62 -9.53 -2.56 12.32
C LEU A 62 -9.98 -1.88 13.61
N THR A 63 -9.97 -0.55 13.66
CA THR A 63 -10.47 0.21 14.83
C THR A 63 -11.99 0.13 14.99
N GLN A 64 -12.71 -0.24 13.94
CA GLN A 64 -14.14 -0.47 13.92
C GLN A 64 -14.54 -1.95 14.12
N GLY A 65 -13.56 -2.83 14.38
CA GLY A 65 -13.80 -4.23 14.70
C GLY A 65 -13.65 -5.21 13.54
N LEU A 66 -13.00 -4.82 12.42
CA LEU A 66 -12.63 -5.79 11.40
C LEU A 66 -11.77 -6.90 12.02
N GLU A 67 -12.20 -8.14 11.86
CA GLU A 67 -11.46 -9.30 12.35
C GLU A 67 -10.31 -9.65 11.42
N ALA A 68 -9.09 -9.54 11.93
CA ALA A 68 -7.86 -10.00 11.31
C ALA A 68 -6.87 -10.48 12.38
N ASP A 69 -5.83 -11.17 11.97
CA ASP A 69 -4.78 -11.67 12.84
C ASP A 69 -3.50 -10.84 12.70
N LEU A 70 -3.15 -10.46 11.47
CA LEU A 70 -1.99 -9.60 11.19
C LEU A 70 -2.39 -8.40 10.33
N PHE A 71 -1.66 -7.31 10.53
CA PHE A 71 -1.76 -6.11 9.72
C PHE A 71 -0.39 -5.72 9.16
N PHE A 72 -0.31 -5.57 7.84
CA PHE A 72 0.85 -5.06 7.11
C PHE A 72 0.52 -3.67 6.57
N SER A 73 1.28 -2.67 6.98
CA SER A 73 1.05 -1.29 6.60
C SER A 73 2.19 -0.73 5.76
N ALA A 74 1.85 0.05 4.74
CA ALA A 74 2.83 0.81 3.95
C ALA A 74 3.30 2.11 4.65
N ASP A 75 2.85 2.36 5.87
CA ASP A 75 3.25 3.48 6.73
C ASP A 75 3.25 3.01 8.18
N LYS A 76 4.39 3.11 8.86
CA LYS A 76 4.56 2.68 10.26
C LYS A 76 3.64 3.41 11.25
N ALA A 77 3.16 4.61 10.91
CA ALA A 77 2.29 5.40 11.78
C ALA A 77 0.99 4.65 12.15
N TYR A 78 0.41 3.88 11.24
CA TYR A 78 -0.81 3.12 11.54
C TYR A 78 -0.58 1.96 12.51
N PRO A 79 0.43 1.09 12.35
CA PRO A 79 0.81 0.13 13.38
C PRO A 79 1.14 0.77 14.73
N GLU A 80 1.84 1.90 14.76
CA GLU A 80 2.12 2.66 16.00
C GLU A 80 0.83 3.11 16.69
N LEU A 81 -0.13 3.63 15.93
CA LEU A 81 -1.45 4.01 16.47
C LEU A 81 -2.23 2.81 17.02
N LEU A 82 -2.14 1.63 16.41
CA LEU A 82 -2.76 0.41 16.96
C LEU A 82 -2.10 -0.01 18.28
N GLU A 83 -0.76 0.06 18.39
CA GLU A 83 -0.06 -0.18 19.66
C GLU A 83 -0.52 0.80 20.76
N GLN A 84 -0.53 2.09 20.46
CA GLN A 84 -0.95 3.15 21.41
C GLN A 84 -2.39 2.96 21.89
N ARG A 85 -3.26 2.40 21.06
CA ARG A 85 -4.65 2.06 21.40
C ARG A 85 -4.83 0.71 22.08
N GLY A 86 -3.76 -0.05 22.28
CA GLY A 86 -3.83 -1.39 22.86
C GLY A 86 -4.49 -2.42 21.96
N LEU A 87 -4.51 -2.20 20.64
CA LEU A 87 -5.10 -3.07 19.61
C LEU A 87 -4.09 -4.01 18.96
N ALA A 88 -2.82 -3.97 19.38
CA ALA A 88 -1.74 -4.85 18.93
C ALA A 88 -1.27 -5.75 20.07
N GLU A 89 -0.76 -6.94 19.74
CA GLU A 89 0.00 -7.75 20.69
C GLU A 89 1.33 -7.05 21.00
N PRO A 90 1.66 -6.85 22.30
CA PRO A 90 2.87 -6.13 22.70
C PRO A 90 4.14 -6.73 22.09
N GLY A 91 5.01 -5.87 21.56
CA GLY A 91 6.32 -6.27 21.03
C GLY A 91 6.29 -7.00 19.70
N THR A 92 5.14 -7.07 19.02
CA THR A 92 5.04 -7.74 17.72
C THR A 92 5.23 -6.79 16.53
N ARG A 93 5.19 -5.46 16.71
CA ARG A 93 5.45 -4.54 15.62
C ARG A 93 6.91 -4.62 15.15
N LYS A 94 7.10 -4.83 13.85
CA LYS A 94 8.42 -4.91 13.20
C LYS A 94 8.39 -4.25 11.83
N PRO A 95 9.51 -3.62 11.40
CA PRO A 95 9.67 -3.21 10.01
C PRO A 95 9.82 -4.44 9.10
N TYR A 96 9.28 -4.35 7.89
CA TYR A 96 9.46 -5.38 6.86
C TYR A 96 10.02 -4.83 5.55
N ALA A 97 9.81 -3.56 5.25
CA ALA A 97 10.29 -2.94 4.02
C ALA A 97 10.42 -1.42 4.12
N LEU A 98 11.14 -0.85 3.17
CA LEU A 98 11.12 0.56 2.84
C LEU A 98 10.51 0.73 1.45
N GLY A 99 9.31 1.30 1.38
CA GLY A 99 8.59 1.50 0.13
C GLY A 99 9.31 2.47 -0.80
N ARG A 100 9.20 2.24 -2.11
CA ARG A 100 9.82 3.05 -3.16
C ARG A 100 8.76 3.52 -4.15
N VAL A 101 8.76 4.81 -4.45
CA VAL A 101 7.88 5.41 -5.46
C VAL A 101 8.58 5.41 -6.82
N VAL A 102 7.81 5.06 -7.84
CA VAL A 102 8.24 5.13 -9.23
C VAL A 102 7.26 5.95 -10.07
N LEU A 103 7.76 6.64 -11.07
CA LEU A 103 6.95 7.17 -12.16
C LEU A 103 6.97 6.14 -13.30
N TRP A 104 5.84 5.44 -13.45
CA TRP A 104 5.65 4.47 -14.52
C TRP A 104 5.01 5.14 -15.73
N VAL A 105 5.51 4.80 -16.94
CA VAL A 105 5.06 5.33 -18.22
C VAL A 105 4.83 4.18 -19.19
N ASP A 106 3.66 4.14 -19.79
CA ASP A 106 3.30 3.17 -20.85
C ASP A 106 4.21 3.37 -22.07
N ARG A 107 4.79 2.28 -22.59
CA ARG A 107 5.65 2.32 -23.80
C ARG A 107 4.96 2.90 -25.02
N LYS A 108 3.63 2.76 -25.13
CA LYS A 108 2.83 3.31 -26.24
C LYS A 108 2.91 4.84 -26.34
N LEU A 109 3.28 5.53 -25.26
CA LEU A 109 3.50 6.96 -25.31
C LEU A 109 4.83 7.34 -26.00
N GLY A 110 5.78 6.41 -26.10
CA GLY A 110 7.10 6.70 -26.65
C GLY A 110 7.90 7.73 -25.84
N LEU A 111 7.62 7.84 -24.54
CA LEU A 111 8.29 8.76 -23.62
C LEU A 111 9.30 8.01 -22.75
N LYS A 112 10.43 8.64 -22.50
CA LYS A 112 11.39 8.15 -21.50
C LYS A 112 10.81 8.42 -20.12
N PRO A 113 10.74 7.42 -19.22
CA PRO A 113 10.31 7.64 -17.85
C PRO A 113 11.22 8.63 -17.11
N GLY A 114 10.61 9.56 -16.39
CA GLY A 114 11.29 10.59 -15.62
C GLY A 114 10.40 11.82 -15.42
N PRO A 115 10.79 12.78 -14.56
CA PRO A 115 10.01 13.98 -14.29
C PRO A 115 9.61 14.77 -15.55
N GLU A 116 10.47 14.77 -16.56
CA GLU A 116 10.21 15.47 -17.83
C GLU A 116 9.03 14.87 -18.62
N ALA A 117 8.76 13.56 -18.47
CA ALA A 117 7.58 12.93 -19.08
C ALA A 117 6.27 13.58 -18.59
N LEU A 118 6.23 14.07 -17.35
CA LEU A 118 5.06 14.74 -16.80
C LEU A 118 4.80 16.11 -17.43
N LYS A 119 5.78 16.69 -18.10
CA LYS A 119 5.64 17.99 -18.81
C LYS A 119 5.17 17.80 -20.27
N ASP A 120 5.26 16.58 -20.81
CA ASP A 120 4.84 16.31 -22.19
C ASP A 120 3.32 16.57 -22.38
N PRO A 121 2.91 17.30 -23.44
CA PRO A 121 1.51 17.63 -23.68
C PRO A 121 0.60 16.43 -23.91
N ARG A 122 1.13 15.26 -24.25
CA ARG A 122 0.39 13.99 -24.38
C ARG A 122 -0.02 13.41 -23.03
N VAL A 123 0.67 13.79 -21.94
CA VAL A 123 0.33 13.36 -20.59
C VAL A 123 -0.74 14.28 -20.01
N THR A 124 -1.99 13.96 -20.26
CA THR A 124 -3.15 14.74 -19.82
C THR A 124 -3.80 14.21 -18.55
N GLN A 125 -3.35 13.05 -18.08
CA GLN A 125 -3.82 12.41 -16.84
C GLN A 125 -2.65 11.77 -16.09
N LEU A 126 -2.73 11.78 -14.78
CA LEU A 126 -1.76 11.11 -13.90
C LEU A 126 -2.49 10.30 -12.84
N ALA A 127 -2.25 8.99 -12.82
CA ALA A 127 -2.78 8.14 -11.77
C ALA A 127 -1.94 8.26 -10.49
N LEU A 128 -2.60 8.44 -9.35
CA LEU A 128 -2.00 8.35 -8.02
C LEU A 128 -3.01 7.81 -7.02
N ALA A 129 -2.52 7.20 -5.95
CA ALA A 129 -3.39 6.74 -4.87
C ALA A 129 -3.94 7.94 -4.09
N ASN A 130 -5.16 7.81 -3.56
CA ASN A 130 -5.78 8.88 -2.79
C ASN A 130 -4.98 9.18 -1.51
N PRO A 131 -4.37 10.38 -1.38
CA PRO A 131 -3.47 10.70 -0.26
C PRO A 131 -4.17 10.77 1.09
N VAL A 132 -5.49 10.91 1.13
CA VAL A 132 -6.26 10.95 2.38
C VAL A 132 -6.03 9.69 3.21
N HIS A 133 -5.93 8.52 2.57
CA HIS A 133 -5.82 7.23 3.27
C HIS A 133 -4.73 6.28 2.71
N ALA A 134 -4.08 6.64 1.61
CA ALA A 134 -3.05 5.81 0.98
C ALA A 134 -1.66 6.42 1.15
N PRO A 135 -0.73 5.75 1.87
CA PRO A 135 0.64 6.27 2.08
C PRO A 135 1.38 6.56 0.77
N TYR A 136 1.25 5.71 -0.24
CA TYR A 136 1.82 5.97 -1.56
C TYR A 136 1.23 7.20 -2.26
N GLY A 137 -0.01 7.55 -1.97
CA GLY A 137 -0.62 8.81 -2.44
C GLY A 137 0.03 10.03 -1.81
N ARG A 138 0.30 9.99 -0.50
CA ARG A 138 1.02 11.04 0.23
C ARG A 138 2.44 11.21 -0.31
N ALA A 139 3.15 10.10 -0.50
CA ALA A 139 4.48 10.09 -1.09
C ALA A 139 4.47 10.63 -2.54
N ALA A 140 3.45 10.32 -3.34
CA ALA A 140 3.28 10.85 -4.68
C ALA A 140 3.09 12.37 -4.70
N VAL A 141 2.25 12.92 -3.82
CA VAL A 141 2.00 14.37 -3.71
C VAL A 141 3.28 15.08 -3.29
N THR A 142 3.98 14.58 -2.26
CA THR A 142 5.22 15.20 -1.79
C THR A 142 6.36 15.09 -2.82
N LEU A 143 6.41 14.01 -3.61
CA LEU A 143 7.32 13.90 -4.75
C LEU A 143 7.05 14.98 -5.81
N LEU A 144 5.79 15.18 -6.19
CA LEU A 144 5.42 16.21 -7.17
C LEU A 144 5.73 17.62 -6.63
N GLU A 145 5.56 17.85 -5.34
CA GLU A 145 5.95 19.10 -4.67
C GLU A 145 7.48 19.29 -4.72
N HIS A 146 8.25 18.26 -4.36
CA HIS A 146 9.72 18.28 -4.43
C HIS A 146 10.23 18.58 -5.85
N LEU A 147 9.56 18.05 -6.87
CA LEU A 147 9.89 18.29 -8.28
C LEU A 147 9.43 19.69 -8.79
N GLY A 148 8.80 20.49 -7.94
CA GLY A 148 8.27 21.81 -8.32
C GLY A 148 7.04 21.75 -9.24
N LEU A 149 6.41 20.56 -9.34
CA LEU A 149 5.23 20.32 -10.18
C LEU A 149 3.92 20.59 -9.46
N LEU A 150 3.97 20.63 -8.13
CA LEU A 150 2.89 21.08 -7.25
C LEU A 150 3.40 22.18 -6.32
N ARG A 151 2.55 23.15 -5.99
CA ARG A 151 2.84 24.20 -5.02
C ARG A 151 1.71 24.30 -4.03
N ARG A 152 2.03 24.36 -2.73
CA ARG A 152 0.99 24.51 -1.70
C ARG A 152 0.27 25.84 -1.83
N LYS A 153 -1.04 25.77 -1.70
CA LYS A 153 -1.89 26.95 -1.63
C LYS A 153 -1.99 27.45 -0.19
N ASP A 154 -2.18 28.74 -0.03
CA ASP A 154 -2.57 29.32 1.27
C ASP A 154 -4.08 29.10 1.48
N VAL A 155 -4.43 27.94 2.04
CA VAL A 155 -5.80 27.54 2.34
C VAL A 155 -5.98 27.39 3.85
N PRO A 156 -7.07 27.94 4.41
CA PRO A 156 -7.33 27.80 5.83
C PRO A 156 -7.70 26.35 6.18
N LEU A 157 -6.96 25.77 7.13
CA LEU A 157 -7.30 24.52 7.78
C LEU A 157 -7.47 24.78 9.28
N PRO A 158 -8.70 24.81 9.80
CA PRO A 158 -8.95 25.12 11.21
C PRO A 158 -8.21 24.20 12.16
N GLY A 159 -7.68 24.76 13.25
CA GLY A 159 -7.00 23.98 14.30
C GLY A 159 -5.56 23.58 14.00
N LEU A 160 -4.93 24.15 12.97
CA LEU A 160 -3.49 24.03 12.75
C LEU A 160 -2.73 25.11 13.53
N ALA A 161 -1.56 24.74 14.07
CA ALA A 161 -0.66 25.68 14.72
C ALA A 161 0.09 26.60 13.75
N LYS A 162 0.20 26.19 12.48
CA LYS A 162 0.88 26.90 11.39
C LYS A 162 -0.01 26.94 10.15
N PRO A 163 0.15 27.94 9.27
CA PRO A 163 -0.46 27.94 7.93
C PRO A 163 -0.09 26.70 7.13
N PHE A 164 -1.00 26.14 6.34
CA PHE A 164 -0.78 24.94 5.54
C PHE A 164 0.51 24.96 4.70
N PRO A 165 0.89 26.07 4.02
CA PRO A 165 2.13 26.13 3.25
C PRO A 165 3.41 25.95 4.07
N LEU A 166 3.36 26.18 5.38
CA LEU A 166 4.52 26.15 6.29
C LEU A 166 4.65 24.81 7.05
N LEU A 167 3.76 23.85 6.82
CA LEU A 167 3.84 22.53 7.44
C LEU A 167 4.98 21.70 6.81
N SER A 168 5.69 20.91 7.61
CA SER A 168 6.48 19.81 7.04
C SER A 168 5.57 18.74 6.43
N TRP A 169 6.11 17.81 5.67
CA TRP A 169 5.30 16.76 5.06
C TRP A 169 4.62 15.86 6.11
N GLU A 170 5.29 15.63 7.23
CA GLU A 170 4.81 14.85 8.38
C GLU A 170 3.70 15.57 9.16
N GLU A 171 3.72 16.91 9.15
CA GLU A 171 2.70 17.73 9.84
C GLU A 171 1.40 17.87 9.05
N ILE A 172 1.37 17.46 7.77
CA ILE A 172 0.16 17.56 6.93
C ILE A 172 -0.92 16.63 7.48
N PRO A 173 -2.11 17.16 7.83
CA PRO A 173 -3.22 16.35 8.34
C PRO A 173 -3.97 15.66 7.19
N TRP A 174 -3.31 14.67 6.56
CA TRP A 174 -3.76 14.02 5.33
C TRP A 174 -5.21 13.54 5.37
N GLU A 175 -5.66 12.99 6.51
CA GLU A 175 -7.02 12.45 6.69
C GLU A 175 -8.10 13.53 6.65
N ARG A 176 -7.70 14.79 6.79
CA ARG A 176 -8.60 15.96 6.78
C ARG A 176 -8.68 16.63 5.41
N LEU A 177 -7.81 16.23 4.47
CA LEU A 177 -7.75 16.83 3.13
C LEU A 177 -8.84 16.23 2.24
N THR A 178 -9.95 16.93 2.09
CA THR A 178 -11.07 16.53 1.23
C THR A 178 -11.07 17.34 -0.07
N GLY A 179 -11.63 16.78 -1.16
CA GLY A 179 -11.72 17.49 -2.44
C GLY A 179 -10.53 17.32 -3.37
N GLY A 180 -9.63 16.36 -3.06
CA GLY A 180 -8.48 16.02 -3.92
C GLY A 180 -7.29 16.95 -3.75
N VAL A 181 -6.19 16.60 -4.45
CA VAL A 181 -4.91 17.32 -4.36
C VAL A 181 -5.07 18.79 -4.76
N GLU A 182 -5.84 19.06 -5.79
CA GLU A 182 -6.00 20.42 -6.35
C GLU A 182 -6.76 21.39 -5.44
N ALA A 183 -7.45 20.89 -4.40
CA ALA A 183 -8.01 21.76 -3.38
C ALA A 183 -6.92 22.47 -2.56
N TYR A 184 -5.78 21.81 -2.34
CA TYR A 184 -4.70 22.24 -1.45
C TYR A 184 -3.40 22.56 -2.16
N TRP A 185 -3.21 22.09 -3.39
CA TRP A 185 -2.04 22.35 -4.22
C TRP A 185 -2.43 22.97 -5.55
N ASP A 186 -1.64 23.94 -5.99
CA ASP A 186 -1.68 24.46 -7.35
C ASP A 186 -0.90 23.52 -8.27
N ALA A 187 -1.58 23.00 -9.29
CA ALA A 187 -1.04 22.11 -10.31
C ALA A 187 -0.72 22.85 -11.62
N THR A 188 -0.64 24.18 -11.62
CA THR A 188 -0.32 24.97 -12.81
C THR A 188 0.97 24.50 -13.49
N PRO A 189 2.07 24.15 -12.77
CA PRO A 189 3.27 23.63 -13.40
C PRO A 189 3.06 22.32 -14.19
N LEU A 190 2.17 21.44 -13.72
CA LEU A 190 1.78 20.21 -14.43
C LEU A 190 0.88 20.49 -15.65
N ARG A 191 0.11 21.56 -15.61
CA ARG A 191 -0.84 21.94 -16.67
C ARG A 191 -0.21 22.73 -17.81
N GLN A 192 0.94 23.32 -17.57
CA GLN A 192 1.60 24.19 -18.54
C GLN A 192 1.82 23.48 -19.88
N GLY A 193 1.38 24.10 -20.99
CA GLY A 193 1.48 23.55 -22.32
C GLY A 193 0.48 22.43 -22.67
N LYS A 194 -0.51 22.17 -21.80
CA LYS A 194 -1.50 21.10 -21.96
C LYS A 194 -2.90 21.66 -22.15
N PRO A 195 -3.71 21.12 -23.06
CA PRO A 195 -5.10 21.56 -23.25
C PRO A 195 -5.98 21.21 -22.01
N ARG A 196 -5.64 20.15 -21.32
CA ARG A 196 -6.28 19.69 -20.07
C ARG A 196 -5.32 18.82 -19.29
N PHE A 197 -5.51 18.78 -17.99
CA PHE A 197 -4.80 17.84 -17.10
C PHE A 197 -5.69 17.48 -15.92
N ALA A 198 -5.69 16.21 -15.50
CA ALA A 198 -6.42 15.73 -14.35
C ALA A 198 -5.64 14.67 -13.58
N PHE A 199 -5.80 14.68 -12.25
CA PHE A 199 -5.43 13.53 -11.42
C PHE A 199 -6.53 12.49 -11.46
N VAL A 200 -6.13 11.21 -11.53
CA VAL A 200 -7.03 10.06 -11.46
C VAL A 200 -6.65 9.25 -10.23
N TYR A 201 -7.57 9.16 -9.28
CA TYR A 201 -7.29 8.59 -7.97
C TYR A 201 -7.66 7.11 -7.91
N GLY A 202 -6.69 6.27 -7.50
CA GLY A 202 -6.96 4.93 -7.02
C GLY A 202 -7.25 4.93 -5.52
N GLU A 203 -8.17 4.09 -5.09
CA GLU A 203 -8.49 3.92 -3.66
C GLU A 203 -7.31 3.32 -2.86
N ASN A 204 -6.42 2.62 -3.55
CA ASN A 204 -5.17 2.09 -3.05
C ASN A 204 -4.14 2.02 -4.19
N ILE A 205 -2.90 1.68 -3.86
CA ILE A 205 -1.81 1.72 -4.85
C ILE A 205 -1.95 0.64 -5.94
N SER A 206 -2.59 -0.48 -5.65
CA SER A 206 -2.86 -1.53 -6.64
C SER A 206 -3.90 -1.08 -7.67
N GLN A 207 -5.00 -0.47 -7.23
CA GLN A 207 -5.99 0.12 -8.14
C GLN A 207 -5.37 1.27 -8.96
N THR A 208 -4.47 2.06 -8.36
CA THR A 208 -3.71 3.10 -9.08
C THR A 208 -2.88 2.49 -10.21
N ALA A 209 -2.23 1.35 -9.99
CA ALA A 209 -1.47 0.64 -11.02
C ALA A 209 -2.39 0.16 -12.16
N GLN A 210 -3.58 -0.33 -11.85
CA GLN A 210 -4.58 -0.72 -12.86
C GLN A 210 -5.07 0.48 -13.66
N LEU A 211 -5.30 1.63 -13.02
CA LEU A 211 -5.68 2.88 -13.69
C LEU A 211 -4.56 3.38 -14.61
N ALA A 212 -3.30 3.28 -14.18
CA ALA A 212 -2.16 3.63 -15.01
C ALA A 212 -2.08 2.76 -16.26
N LEU A 213 -2.26 1.45 -16.11
CA LEU A 213 -2.20 0.49 -17.20
C LEU A 213 -3.38 0.64 -18.19
N ALA A 214 -4.59 0.82 -17.68
CA ALA A 214 -5.81 0.78 -18.47
C ALA A 214 -6.24 2.14 -19.06
N ALA A 215 -5.91 3.25 -18.40
CA ALA A 215 -6.48 4.56 -18.72
C ALA A 215 -5.48 5.69 -18.83
N THR A 216 -4.76 6.03 -17.77
CA THR A 216 -3.94 7.25 -17.72
C THR A 216 -2.61 7.12 -18.45
N ARG A 217 -2.11 5.89 -18.60
CA ARG A 217 -0.81 5.53 -19.21
C ARG A 217 0.41 6.08 -18.47
N VAL A 218 0.21 6.88 -17.42
CA VAL A 218 1.24 7.41 -16.55
C VAL A 218 0.72 7.34 -15.11
N GLY A 219 1.55 6.86 -14.18
CA GLY A 219 1.16 6.72 -12.79
C GLY A 219 2.35 6.82 -11.83
N LEU A 220 2.09 7.36 -10.65
CA LEU A 220 3.00 7.28 -9.50
C LEU A 220 2.65 6.03 -8.71
N LEU A 221 3.52 5.03 -8.77
CA LEU A 221 3.26 3.66 -8.34
C LEU A 221 4.28 3.19 -7.30
N ALA A 222 3.96 2.07 -6.65
CA ALA A 222 4.94 1.33 -5.86
C ALA A 222 5.90 0.56 -6.77
N LEU A 223 7.18 0.54 -6.45
CA LEU A 223 8.19 -0.25 -7.17
C LEU A 223 7.81 -1.74 -7.18
N SER A 224 7.31 -2.28 -6.05
CA SER A 224 6.86 -3.67 -5.92
C SER A 224 5.80 -4.09 -6.93
N LEU A 225 4.95 -3.15 -7.37
CA LEU A 225 3.96 -3.37 -8.42
C LEU A 225 4.55 -3.17 -9.82
N ALA A 226 5.38 -2.14 -9.99
CA ALA A 226 5.95 -1.77 -11.29
C ALA A 226 6.89 -2.83 -11.88
N VAL A 227 7.54 -3.63 -11.03
CA VAL A 227 8.43 -4.73 -11.45
C VAL A 227 7.67 -6.00 -11.84
N HIS A 228 6.38 -6.12 -11.47
CA HIS A 228 5.56 -7.25 -11.86
C HIS A 228 5.35 -7.28 -13.39
N GLU A 229 5.28 -8.47 -13.97
CA GLU A 229 5.24 -8.68 -15.43
C GLU A 229 4.14 -7.88 -16.16
N SER A 230 2.96 -7.70 -15.53
CA SER A 230 1.86 -6.93 -16.10
C SER A 230 2.22 -5.46 -16.39
N LEU A 231 3.02 -4.84 -15.54
CA LEU A 231 3.46 -3.45 -15.68
C LEU A 231 4.81 -3.33 -16.39
N SER A 232 5.78 -4.17 -16.06
CA SER A 232 7.10 -4.17 -16.70
C SER A 232 7.03 -4.58 -18.17
N GLY A 233 6.06 -5.43 -18.54
CA GLY A 233 5.76 -5.80 -19.93
C GLY A 233 5.14 -4.66 -20.75
N ALA A 234 4.33 -3.80 -20.13
CA ALA A 234 3.57 -2.74 -20.81
C ALA A 234 4.28 -1.37 -20.79
N GLY A 235 5.16 -1.12 -19.84
CA GLY A 235 5.80 0.17 -19.65
C GLY A 235 7.20 0.07 -19.08
N ALA A 236 7.71 1.24 -18.68
CA ALA A 236 8.97 1.37 -17.97
C ALA A 236 8.80 2.40 -16.84
N TYR A 237 9.73 2.46 -15.92
CA TYR A 237 9.64 3.37 -14.79
C TYR A 237 10.95 4.13 -14.52
N TRP A 238 10.80 5.28 -13.91
CA TRP A 238 11.85 6.04 -13.26
C TRP A 238 11.66 5.91 -11.73
N LEU A 239 12.76 5.62 -11.03
CA LEU A 239 12.77 5.45 -9.59
C LEU A 239 13.06 6.77 -8.89
N ALA A 240 12.13 7.22 -8.03
CA ALA A 240 12.34 8.39 -7.20
C ALA A 240 13.40 8.14 -6.11
N SER A 241 14.20 9.16 -5.79
CA SER A 241 15.13 9.10 -4.66
C SER A 241 14.38 9.12 -3.32
N LEU A 242 14.92 8.46 -2.31
CA LEU A 242 14.26 8.33 -0.99
C LEU A 242 13.99 9.68 -0.32
N GLY A 243 14.89 10.66 -0.48
CA GLY A 243 14.72 11.99 0.11
C GLY A 243 13.79 12.94 -0.66
N SER A 244 13.23 12.50 -1.81
CA SER A 244 12.39 13.35 -2.65
C SER A 244 10.88 13.26 -2.32
N HIS A 245 10.48 12.43 -1.37
CA HIS A 245 9.09 12.22 -0.98
C HIS A 245 9.00 11.80 0.48
N LEU A 246 7.79 11.86 1.03
CA LEU A 246 7.50 11.35 2.38
C LEU A 246 7.95 9.88 2.49
N PRO A 247 8.72 9.50 3.52
CA PRO A 247 9.21 8.14 3.70
C PRO A 247 8.07 7.13 3.81
N LEU A 248 8.28 5.94 3.25
CA LEU A 248 7.35 4.80 3.29
C LEU A 248 7.99 3.66 4.12
N GLU A 249 8.23 3.93 5.40
CA GLU A 249 8.68 2.92 6.35
C GLU A 249 7.51 1.99 6.66
N GLN A 250 7.66 0.70 6.35
CA GLN A 250 6.56 -0.27 6.33
C GLN A 250 6.72 -1.26 7.48
N ASP A 251 5.71 -1.29 8.35
CA ASP A 251 5.68 -2.15 9.53
C ASP A 251 4.51 -3.13 9.47
N TYR A 252 4.68 -4.29 10.14
CA TYR A 252 3.61 -5.25 10.40
C TYR A 252 3.55 -5.62 11.88
N LEU A 253 2.41 -6.15 12.30
CA LEU A 253 2.17 -6.58 13.67
C LEU A 253 1.09 -7.67 13.75
N VAL A 254 1.02 -8.33 14.90
CA VAL A 254 -0.09 -9.20 15.31
C VAL A 254 -1.12 -8.37 16.05
N LEU A 255 -2.40 -8.54 15.73
CA LEU A 255 -3.50 -7.85 16.40
C LEU A 255 -3.78 -8.44 17.79
N LYS A 256 -4.32 -7.62 18.69
CA LYS A 256 -4.58 -7.97 20.10
C LYS A 256 -5.47 -9.22 20.22
N GLY A 257 -5.04 -10.17 21.07
CA GLY A 257 -5.75 -11.43 21.30
C GLY A 257 -5.66 -12.43 20.13
N ARG A 258 -4.79 -12.19 19.14
CA ARG A 258 -4.65 -13.05 17.95
C ARG A 258 -3.36 -13.87 17.93
N GLY A 259 -2.62 -13.95 19.03
CA GLY A 259 -1.35 -14.68 19.17
C GLY A 259 -1.48 -16.22 19.18
N ARG A 260 -2.33 -16.81 18.32
CA ARG A 260 -2.44 -18.26 18.16
C ARG A 260 -1.19 -18.85 17.53
N PRO A 261 -0.86 -20.14 17.76
CA PRO A 261 0.38 -20.75 17.25
C PRO A 261 0.58 -20.61 15.74
N GLU A 262 -0.46 -20.83 14.94
CA GLU A 262 -0.40 -20.70 13.47
C GLU A 262 -0.18 -19.26 13.01
N VAL A 263 -0.73 -18.28 13.74
CA VAL A 263 -0.55 -16.83 13.48
C VAL A 263 0.89 -16.43 13.79
N LEU A 264 1.41 -16.83 14.95
CA LEU A 264 2.79 -16.56 15.35
C LEU A 264 3.79 -17.25 14.43
N ALA A 265 3.48 -18.47 13.96
CA ALA A 265 4.31 -19.18 12.99
C ALA A 265 4.41 -18.41 11.67
N PHE A 266 3.30 -17.88 11.14
CA PHE A 266 3.31 -17.05 9.93
C PHE A 266 4.02 -15.71 10.18
N TYR A 267 3.77 -15.07 11.32
CA TYR A 267 4.44 -13.81 11.71
C TYR A 267 5.98 -13.97 11.74
N VAL A 268 6.49 -15.05 12.34
CA VAL A 268 7.92 -15.35 12.37
C VAL A 268 8.45 -15.69 10.98
N TYR A 269 7.68 -16.47 10.19
CA TYR A 269 8.07 -16.85 8.84
C TYR A 269 8.29 -15.66 7.92
N VAL A 270 7.39 -14.67 7.96
CA VAL A 270 7.53 -13.43 7.16
C VAL A 270 8.74 -12.61 7.59
N GLY A 271 9.07 -12.56 8.88
CA GLY A 271 10.20 -11.81 9.41
C GLY A 271 11.55 -12.56 9.37
N SER A 272 11.56 -13.78 8.84
CA SER A 272 12.81 -14.53 8.68
C SER A 272 13.50 -14.17 7.35
N PRO A 273 14.85 -14.11 7.33
CA PRO A 273 15.64 -13.83 6.14
C PRO A 273 15.51 -14.91 5.05
#